data_574fd3d63a62d09320593d0de1e58821
#
_entry.id   574fd3d63a62d09320593d0de1e58821
#
_cell.length_a   1.000
_cell.length_b   1.000
_cell.length_c   1.000
_cell.angle_alpha   90.00
_cell.angle_beta   90.00
_cell.angle_gamma   90.00
#
_symmetry.space_group_name_H-M   'P 1'
#
loop_
_entity.id
_entity.type
_entity.pdbx_description
1 polymer ?
#
loop_
_entity_poly.entity_id
_entity_poly.type
_entity_poly.pdbx_seq_one_letter_code
_entity_poly.pdbx_strand_id
1 'polypeptide(L)'
;MGCHLIDPPFKTVGLGYPSEVECSMSSTYHEMWNALDHPDSCPVSSSVKMKFPGKPGKPDVDLHWMDGGIRPDRPEELGPDEPMGDGDGGAIITGTKGKIMCGTYGHRPTLLPTSRMQGLNVPQTLARVPEGHYVQWVNACIAGYGKNQLSSPFEYAGPLTETILMGNLALRSYNIKDVTGKQFPGRKKLLWDAVNMKITNFDEANQFVKREYRPGWKLGI
;
A
#
# COMPACT_ATOMS: atom_id res chain seq x y z
N MET A 1 7.61 -0.79 -5.52
CA MET A 1 7.94 -0.62 -4.08
C MET A 1 6.75 -0.97 -3.18
N GLY A 2 5.50 -0.65 -3.55
CA GLY A 2 4.34 -0.92 -2.70
C GLY A 2 4.27 -2.34 -2.13
N CYS A 3 4.43 -3.36 -2.96
CA CYS A 3 4.44 -4.76 -2.51
C CYS A 3 5.59 -5.10 -1.54
N HIS A 4 6.68 -4.36 -1.55
CA HIS A 4 7.83 -4.61 -0.66
C HIS A 4 7.68 -3.95 0.72
N LEU A 5 6.92 -2.87 0.81
CA LEU A 5 6.77 -2.08 2.02
C LEU A 5 5.40 -2.28 2.69
N ILE A 6 4.33 -2.52 1.90
CA ILE A 6 2.98 -2.72 2.42
C ILE A 6 2.77 -4.18 2.84
N ASP A 7 3.42 -5.16 2.20
CA ASP A 7 3.26 -6.58 2.52
C ASP A 7 3.49 -6.92 4.01
N PRO A 8 4.58 -6.47 4.67
CA PRO A 8 4.79 -6.77 6.09
C PRO A 8 3.66 -6.28 6.99
N PRO A 9 3.24 -5.00 6.97
CA PRO A 9 2.09 -4.56 7.78
C PRO A 9 0.76 -5.19 7.32
N PHE A 10 0.55 -5.41 6.03
CA PHE A 10 -0.65 -6.05 5.50
C PHE A 10 -0.84 -7.44 6.09
N LYS A 11 0.21 -8.26 6.11
CA LYS A 11 0.20 -9.61 6.67
C LYS A 11 0.09 -9.62 8.19
N THR A 12 0.91 -8.83 8.88
CA THR A 12 1.01 -8.88 10.34
C THR A 12 -0.21 -8.30 11.04
N VAL A 13 -0.79 -7.23 10.50
CA VAL A 13 -2.03 -6.64 11.02
C VAL A 13 -3.25 -7.42 10.53
N GLY A 14 -3.11 -8.14 9.43
CA GLY A 14 -4.18 -8.91 8.80
C GLY A 14 -5.20 -8.01 8.12
N LEU A 15 -4.70 -7.03 7.36
CA LEU A 15 -5.53 -6.13 6.57
C LEU A 15 -6.32 -6.91 5.50
N GLY A 16 -7.39 -6.32 5.04
CA GLY A 16 -8.20 -6.83 3.94
C GLY A 16 -8.32 -5.76 2.85
N TYR A 17 -9.54 -5.53 2.37
CA TYR A 17 -9.79 -4.48 1.41
C TYR A 17 -9.94 -3.12 2.11
N PRO A 18 -9.35 -2.04 1.58
CA PRO A 18 -9.60 -0.70 2.08
C PRO A 18 -11.03 -0.27 1.76
N SER A 19 -11.60 0.60 2.58
CA SER A 19 -12.92 1.22 2.33
C SER A 19 -12.82 2.64 1.82
N GLU A 20 -11.69 3.29 2.06
CA GLU A 20 -11.46 4.68 1.71
C GLU A 20 -10.02 4.89 1.24
N VAL A 21 -9.84 5.80 0.31
CA VAL A 21 -8.52 6.28 -0.10
C VAL A 21 -8.57 7.77 -0.40
N GLU A 22 -7.55 8.48 0.01
CA GLU A 22 -7.30 9.86 -0.36
C GLU A 22 -5.81 10.10 -0.58
N CYS A 23 -5.46 11.11 -1.35
CA CYS A 23 -4.07 11.45 -1.58
C CYS A 23 -3.82 12.95 -1.64
N SER A 24 -2.56 13.30 -1.47
CA SER A 24 -1.98 14.56 -1.92
C SER A 24 -0.69 14.24 -2.69
N MET A 25 -0.34 15.10 -3.65
CA MET A 25 0.82 14.88 -4.48
C MET A 25 1.49 16.18 -4.87
N SER A 26 2.78 16.11 -5.17
CA SER A 26 3.52 17.24 -5.70
C SER A 26 3.09 17.58 -7.13
N SER A 27 3.19 18.86 -7.46
CA SER A 27 3.09 19.36 -8.84
C SER A 27 4.42 19.98 -9.26
N THR A 28 4.80 19.75 -10.50
CA THR A 28 5.88 20.48 -11.15
C THR A 28 5.29 21.63 -11.96
N TYR A 29 6.03 22.71 -12.14
CA TYR A 29 5.57 23.90 -12.81
C TYR A 29 6.49 24.23 -13.99
N HIS A 30 5.89 24.57 -15.12
CA HIS A 30 6.63 25.05 -16.28
C HIS A 30 6.93 26.56 -16.15
N GLU A 31 5.93 27.30 -15.70
CA GLU A 31 5.98 28.71 -15.42
C GLU A 31 5.31 29.01 -14.08
N MET A 32 5.45 30.22 -13.56
CA MET A 32 4.80 30.65 -12.33
C MET A 32 3.30 30.36 -12.40
N TRP A 33 2.80 29.53 -11.45
CA TRP A 33 1.40 29.12 -11.31
C TRP A 33 0.86 28.18 -12.41
N ASN A 34 1.67 27.77 -13.37
CA ASN A 34 1.28 26.84 -14.43
C ASN A 34 1.79 25.43 -14.11
N ALA A 35 0.95 24.64 -13.43
CA ALA A 35 1.29 23.24 -13.12
C ALA A 35 1.32 22.40 -14.41
N LEU A 36 2.38 21.61 -14.55
CA LEU A 36 2.46 20.59 -15.59
C LEU A 36 1.53 19.42 -15.25
N ASP A 37 0.81 18.96 -16.25
CA ASP A 37 0.03 17.72 -16.17
C ASP A 37 0.86 16.57 -16.74
N HIS A 38 1.00 15.49 -15.97
CA HIS A 38 1.74 14.29 -16.36
C HIS A 38 0.80 13.08 -16.28
N PRO A 39 -0.16 12.94 -17.22
CA PRO A 39 -1.20 11.89 -17.14
C PRO A 39 -0.64 10.48 -17.24
N ASP A 40 0.54 10.31 -17.84
CA ASP A 40 1.17 9.02 -18.11
C ASP A 40 2.26 8.64 -17.10
N SER A 41 2.51 9.48 -16.10
CA SER A 41 3.55 9.25 -15.10
C SER A 41 3.06 9.46 -13.67
N CYS A 42 3.83 8.96 -12.70
CA CYS A 42 3.60 9.25 -11.30
C CYS A 42 4.14 10.63 -10.92
N PRO A 43 3.58 11.29 -9.90
CA PRO A 43 4.14 12.52 -9.36
C PRO A 43 5.53 12.28 -8.76
N VAL A 44 6.31 13.34 -8.59
CA VAL A 44 7.64 13.26 -7.96
C VAL A 44 7.55 12.79 -6.52
N SER A 45 6.49 13.18 -5.82
CA SER A 45 6.22 12.71 -4.46
C SER A 45 4.72 12.62 -4.20
N SER A 46 4.33 11.70 -3.33
CA SER A 46 2.94 11.54 -2.95
C SER A 46 2.78 11.12 -1.48
N SER A 47 1.62 11.45 -0.94
CA SER A 47 1.12 10.94 0.32
C SER A 47 -0.27 10.36 0.09
N VAL A 48 -0.44 9.07 0.37
CA VAL A 48 -1.71 8.36 0.19
C VAL A 48 -2.15 7.81 1.54
N LYS A 49 -3.39 8.07 1.90
CA LYS A 49 -4.01 7.53 3.10
C LYS A 49 -5.12 6.55 2.69
N MET A 50 -5.10 5.37 3.29
CA MET A 50 -6.12 4.34 3.12
C MET A 50 -6.69 3.94 4.47
N LYS A 51 -7.99 3.71 4.52
CA LYS A 51 -8.65 3.22 5.71
C LYS A 51 -9.10 1.77 5.50
N PHE A 52 -8.77 0.93 6.46
CA PHE A 52 -9.20 -0.47 6.51
C PHE A 52 -10.20 -0.66 7.64
N PRO A 53 -11.39 -1.15 7.37
CA PRO A 53 -12.35 -1.49 8.41
C PRO A 53 -11.80 -2.52 9.38
N GLY A 54 -12.02 -2.29 10.67
CA GLY A 54 -11.63 -3.22 11.72
C GLY A 54 -12.39 -4.54 11.61
N LYS A 55 -11.70 -5.65 11.89
CA LYS A 55 -12.35 -6.95 12.09
C LYS A 55 -13.09 -6.98 13.43
N PRO A 56 -14.04 -7.89 13.65
CA PRO A 56 -14.72 -8.00 14.95
C PRO A 56 -13.74 -7.99 16.13
N GLY A 57 -13.92 -7.04 17.05
CA GLY A 57 -13.04 -6.83 18.21
C GLY A 57 -11.70 -6.14 17.93
N LYS A 58 -11.48 -5.64 16.73
CA LYS A 58 -10.28 -4.85 16.37
C LYS A 58 -10.68 -3.48 15.83
N PRO A 59 -9.89 -2.43 16.11
CA PRO A 59 -10.14 -1.10 15.55
C PRO A 59 -9.90 -1.05 14.05
N ASP A 60 -10.42 -0.01 13.41
CA ASP A 60 -10.02 0.37 12.07
C ASP A 60 -8.52 0.67 12.01
N VAL A 61 -7.93 0.49 10.85
CA VAL A 61 -6.51 0.76 10.60
C VAL A 61 -6.38 1.81 9.51
N ASP A 62 -5.64 2.86 9.80
CA ASP A 62 -5.20 3.83 8.80
C ASP A 62 -3.79 3.45 8.31
N LEU A 63 -3.63 3.28 7.00
CA LEU A 63 -2.35 3.07 6.35
C LEU A 63 -1.98 4.35 5.62
N HIS A 64 -0.78 4.86 5.89
CA HIS A 64 -0.23 6.03 5.23
C HIS A 64 0.97 5.60 4.39
N TRP A 65 0.89 5.78 3.10
CA TRP A 65 1.99 5.65 2.15
C TRP A 65 2.59 7.02 1.87
N MET A 66 3.90 7.11 1.87
CA MET A 66 4.63 8.33 1.53
C MET A 66 5.83 7.97 0.66
N ASP A 67 6.09 8.78 -0.36
CA ASP A 67 7.21 8.57 -1.28
C ASP A 67 7.81 9.90 -1.77
N GLY A 68 8.83 9.79 -2.64
CA GLY A 68 9.46 10.95 -3.26
C GLY A 68 10.15 11.90 -2.27
N GLY A 69 10.66 11.36 -1.15
CA GLY A 69 11.32 12.15 -0.10
C GLY A 69 10.39 12.62 1.02
N ILE A 70 9.07 12.48 0.87
CA ILE A 70 8.14 12.68 1.99
C ILE A 70 8.26 11.48 2.93
N ARG A 71 8.37 11.76 4.23
CA ARG A 71 8.49 10.74 5.27
C ARG A 71 7.45 10.97 6.35
N PRO A 72 7.04 9.92 7.09
CA PRO A 72 6.25 10.10 8.30
C PRO A 72 7.05 10.81 9.37
N ASP A 73 6.33 11.35 10.36
CA ASP A 73 6.96 11.92 11.53
C ASP A 73 7.87 10.90 12.21
N ARG A 74 9.03 11.38 12.65
CA ARG A 74 9.97 10.55 13.38
C ARG A 74 9.37 10.17 14.73
N PRO A 75 9.33 8.87 15.09
CA PRO A 75 8.88 8.46 16.41
C PRO A 75 9.71 9.09 17.52
N GLU A 76 9.07 9.62 18.55
CA GLU A 76 9.76 10.23 19.70
C GLU A 76 10.66 9.23 20.45
N GLU A 77 10.29 7.93 20.39
CA GLU A 77 11.03 6.84 21.02
C GLU A 77 12.31 6.47 20.27
N LEU A 78 12.52 7.00 19.07
CA LEU A 78 13.70 6.74 18.27
C LEU A 78 14.77 7.80 18.52
N GLY A 79 15.93 7.40 19.02
CA GLY A 79 17.05 8.30 19.29
C GLY A 79 17.47 9.12 18.07
N PRO A 80 18.08 10.31 18.26
CA PRO A 80 18.37 11.22 17.14
C PRO A 80 19.28 10.62 16.07
N ASP A 81 20.19 9.74 16.46
CA ASP A 81 21.17 9.09 15.56
C ASP A 81 20.71 7.69 15.11
N GLU A 82 19.57 7.19 15.59
CA GLU A 82 19.04 5.90 15.16
C GLU A 82 18.35 6.02 13.80
N PRO A 83 18.63 5.14 12.83
CA PRO A 83 17.99 5.21 11.52
C PRO A 83 16.51 4.91 11.60
N MET A 84 15.70 5.63 10.83
CA MET A 84 14.29 5.36 10.63
C MET A 84 14.10 4.48 9.38
N GLY A 85 13.81 3.19 9.59
CA GLY A 85 13.77 2.20 8.52
C GLY A 85 15.18 1.75 8.08
N ASP A 86 15.31 1.47 6.80
CA ASP A 86 16.61 1.25 6.13
C ASP A 86 16.80 2.28 4.99
N GLY A 87 17.89 2.16 4.22
CA GLY A 87 18.22 3.13 3.17
C GLY A 87 17.13 3.27 2.10
N ASP A 88 16.36 2.23 1.87
CA ASP A 88 15.33 2.16 0.81
C ASP A 88 13.91 2.41 1.32
N GLY A 89 13.72 2.48 2.63
CA GLY A 89 12.42 2.75 3.22
C GLY A 89 12.12 1.91 4.46
N GLY A 90 10.85 1.65 4.70
CA GLY A 90 10.41 0.85 5.84
C GLY A 90 8.94 1.06 6.17
N ALA A 91 8.53 0.46 7.28
CA ALA A 91 7.21 0.62 7.83
C ALA A 91 7.27 0.85 9.34
N ILE A 92 6.36 1.70 9.84
CA ILE A 92 6.13 1.91 11.26
C ILE A 92 4.69 1.52 11.56
N ILE A 93 4.52 0.55 12.43
CA ILE A 93 3.20 0.10 12.91
C ILE A 93 3.00 0.69 14.31
N THR A 94 2.02 1.57 14.45
CA THR A 94 1.67 2.20 15.73
C THR A 94 0.43 1.53 16.31
N GLY A 95 0.54 1.03 17.50
CA GLY A 95 -0.55 0.41 18.25
C GLY A 95 -0.67 0.97 19.66
N THR A 96 -1.71 0.55 20.40
CA THR A 96 -1.98 0.99 21.77
C THR A 96 -0.90 0.57 22.77
N LYS A 97 -0.05 -0.40 22.44
CA LYS A 97 1.02 -0.92 23.31
C LYS A 97 2.42 -0.44 22.90
N GLY A 98 2.52 0.39 21.88
CA GLY A 98 3.78 0.92 21.37
C GLY A 98 3.90 0.80 19.86
N LYS A 99 5.13 0.95 19.39
CA LYS A 99 5.45 0.98 17.95
C LYS A 99 6.42 -0.14 17.59
N ILE A 100 6.24 -0.66 16.38
CA ILE A 100 7.18 -1.58 15.71
C ILE A 100 7.64 -0.89 14.44
N MET A 101 8.93 -0.85 14.22
CA MET A 101 9.53 -0.36 12.99
C MET A 101 10.26 -1.50 12.28
N CYS A 102 10.23 -1.52 10.95
CA CYS A 102 11.05 -2.42 10.15
C CYS A 102 11.56 -1.70 8.90
N GLY A 103 12.60 -2.23 8.30
CA GLY A 103 13.06 -1.82 6.98
C GLY A 103 12.24 -2.46 5.85
N THR A 104 12.71 -2.27 4.63
CA THR A 104 12.15 -2.85 3.40
C THR A 104 12.03 -4.37 3.56
N TYR A 105 10.99 -4.96 2.99
CA TYR A 105 10.62 -6.39 3.12
C TYR A 105 10.37 -6.86 4.57
N GLY A 106 10.12 -5.96 5.51
CA GLY A 106 9.99 -6.29 6.91
C GLY A 106 11.32 -6.62 7.59
N HIS A 107 12.44 -6.18 7.02
CA HIS A 107 13.77 -6.45 7.54
C HIS A 107 13.98 -5.81 8.90
N ARG A 108 14.66 -6.53 9.83
CA ARG A 108 15.00 -6.07 11.19
C ARG A 108 13.81 -5.45 11.93
N PRO A 109 12.71 -6.20 12.16
CA PRO A 109 11.60 -5.67 12.95
C PRO A 109 12.06 -5.33 14.36
N THR A 110 11.81 -4.11 14.80
CA THR A 110 12.34 -3.54 16.03
C THR A 110 11.22 -2.87 16.82
N LEU A 111 11.09 -3.19 18.10
CA LEU A 111 10.23 -2.47 19.02
C LEU A 111 10.83 -1.10 19.35
N LEU A 112 10.00 -0.08 19.48
CA LEU A 112 10.44 1.24 19.93
C LEU A 112 10.00 1.49 21.39
N PRO A 113 10.87 2.11 22.21
CA PRO A 113 12.30 2.40 21.96
C PRO A 113 13.10 1.11 21.75
N THR A 114 14.22 1.21 21.02
CA THR A 114 15.06 0.07 20.61
C THR A 114 15.62 -0.73 21.81
N SER A 115 15.75 -0.11 22.97
CA SER A 115 16.11 -0.77 24.23
C SER A 115 15.18 -1.92 24.62
N ARG A 116 13.92 -1.92 24.14
CA ARG A 116 12.97 -3.02 24.37
C ARG A 116 13.33 -4.32 23.65
N MET A 117 14.29 -4.26 22.74
CA MET A 117 14.83 -5.47 22.08
C MET A 117 15.82 -6.22 22.95
N GLN A 118 16.37 -5.60 24.01
CA GLN A 118 17.34 -6.24 24.89
C GLN A 118 16.70 -7.43 25.61
N GLY A 119 17.33 -8.60 25.46
CA GLY A 119 16.84 -9.83 26.08
C GLY A 119 15.54 -10.40 25.46
N LEU A 120 14.98 -9.77 24.44
CA LEU A 120 13.78 -10.25 23.77
C LEU A 120 14.12 -11.48 22.90
N ASN A 121 13.52 -12.63 23.25
CA ASN A 121 13.58 -13.81 22.42
C ASN A 121 12.21 -14.02 21.74
N VAL A 122 12.15 -13.80 20.43
CA VAL A 122 10.93 -13.97 19.64
C VAL A 122 10.90 -15.38 19.07
N PRO A 123 9.96 -16.24 19.48
CA PRO A 123 9.86 -17.58 18.95
C PRO A 123 9.49 -17.56 17.46
N GLN A 124 10.17 -18.40 16.68
CA GLN A 124 9.89 -18.53 15.25
C GLN A 124 8.72 -19.49 15.03
N THR A 125 7.51 -18.96 15.04
CA THR A 125 6.28 -19.75 14.90
C THR A 125 5.72 -19.82 13.48
N LEU A 126 6.22 -18.96 12.58
CA LEU A 126 5.76 -18.95 11.18
C LEU A 126 6.64 -19.85 10.31
N ALA A 127 5.98 -20.57 9.40
CA ALA A 127 6.68 -21.39 8.41
C ALA A 127 7.63 -20.52 7.56
N ARG A 128 8.80 -21.06 7.29
CA ARG A 128 9.80 -20.46 6.41
C ARG A 128 9.77 -21.14 5.05
N VAL A 129 10.25 -20.44 4.03
CA VAL A 129 10.39 -20.92 2.66
C VAL A 129 11.90 -20.91 2.31
N PRO A 130 12.65 -21.91 2.81
CA PRO A 130 14.12 -21.91 2.68
C PRO A 130 14.60 -22.00 1.23
N GLU A 131 13.81 -22.65 0.37
CA GLU A 131 14.08 -22.73 -1.07
C GLU A 131 13.80 -21.43 -1.83
N GLY A 132 13.17 -20.46 -1.18
CA GLY A 132 12.75 -19.19 -1.79
C GLY A 132 11.43 -19.31 -2.57
N HIS A 133 10.77 -18.16 -2.75
CA HIS A 133 9.43 -18.09 -3.31
C HIS A 133 9.33 -18.51 -4.79
N TYR A 134 10.38 -18.36 -5.58
CA TYR A 134 10.41 -18.82 -6.98
C TYR A 134 10.37 -20.34 -7.07
N VAL A 135 11.22 -21.02 -6.29
CA VAL A 135 11.28 -22.48 -6.27
C VAL A 135 10.00 -23.05 -5.66
N GLN A 136 9.47 -22.43 -4.61
CA GLN A 136 8.18 -22.79 -4.02
C GLN A 136 7.07 -22.77 -5.09
N TRP A 137 7.01 -21.72 -5.91
CA TRP A 137 6.01 -21.61 -6.98
C TRP A 137 6.18 -22.70 -8.04
N VAL A 138 7.42 -22.95 -8.50
CA VAL A 138 7.70 -24.02 -9.48
C VAL A 138 7.29 -25.39 -8.91
N ASN A 139 7.65 -25.69 -7.67
CA ASN A 139 7.29 -26.95 -7.02
C ASN A 139 5.76 -27.11 -6.90
N ALA A 140 5.03 -26.02 -6.63
CA ALA A 140 3.57 -26.06 -6.61
C ALA A 140 2.98 -26.34 -7.99
N CYS A 141 3.53 -25.77 -9.06
CA CYS A 141 3.12 -26.05 -10.42
C CYS A 141 3.37 -27.51 -10.81
N ILE A 142 4.51 -28.07 -10.44
CA ILE A 142 4.85 -29.49 -10.72
C ILE A 142 3.92 -30.42 -9.95
N ALA A 143 3.62 -30.11 -8.69
CA ALA A 143 2.72 -30.92 -7.85
C ALA A 143 1.27 -30.90 -8.32
N GLY A 144 0.85 -29.82 -9.02
CA GLY A 144 -0.51 -29.60 -9.47
C GLY A 144 -1.36 -28.78 -8.52
N TYR A 145 -2.48 -28.28 -9.04
CA TYR A 145 -3.36 -27.33 -8.33
C TYR A 145 -3.80 -27.86 -6.97
N GLY A 146 -3.66 -27.04 -5.94
CA GLY A 146 -4.09 -27.32 -4.57
C GLY A 146 -3.27 -28.39 -3.81
N LYS A 147 -2.17 -28.90 -4.40
CA LYS A 147 -1.33 -29.92 -3.74
C LYS A 147 -0.29 -29.34 -2.81
N ASN A 148 0.27 -28.17 -3.14
CA ASN A 148 1.25 -27.47 -2.31
C ASN A 148 0.71 -26.11 -1.89
N GLN A 149 0.93 -25.76 -0.63
CA GLN A 149 0.58 -24.46 -0.11
C GLN A 149 1.64 -23.42 -0.52
N LEU A 150 1.17 -22.31 -1.07
CA LEU A 150 2.03 -21.16 -1.40
C LEU A 150 2.02 -20.15 -0.25
N SER A 151 3.13 -19.45 -0.07
CA SER A 151 3.22 -18.34 0.90
C SER A 151 2.48 -17.08 0.44
N SER A 152 2.24 -16.96 -0.87
CA SER A 152 1.51 -15.84 -1.47
C SER A 152 0.48 -16.33 -2.50
N PRO A 153 -0.59 -17.04 -2.07
CA PRO A 153 -1.66 -17.46 -2.96
C PRO A 153 -2.51 -16.25 -3.39
N PHE A 154 -3.37 -16.41 -4.39
CA PHE A 154 -4.20 -15.31 -4.92
C PHE A 154 -5.12 -14.69 -3.88
N GLU A 155 -5.63 -15.47 -2.94
CA GLU A 155 -6.48 -15.03 -1.82
C GLU A 155 -5.76 -14.03 -0.91
N TYR A 156 -4.42 -14.05 -0.93
CA TYR A 156 -3.58 -13.08 -0.23
C TYR A 156 -3.05 -11.98 -1.17
N ALA A 157 -2.49 -12.38 -2.30
CA ALA A 157 -1.84 -11.47 -3.23
C ALA A 157 -2.84 -10.55 -3.95
N GLY A 158 -4.07 -11.02 -4.20
CA GLY A 158 -5.13 -10.22 -4.81
C GLY A 158 -5.49 -8.98 -3.99
N PRO A 159 -5.95 -9.14 -2.73
CA PRO A 159 -6.25 -8.00 -1.85
C PRO A 159 -5.08 -7.07 -1.60
N LEU A 160 -3.86 -7.61 -1.48
CA LEU A 160 -2.65 -6.79 -1.36
C LEU A 160 -2.42 -5.95 -2.63
N THR A 161 -2.55 -6.55 -3.80
CA THR A 161 -2.40 -5.85 -5.09
C THR A 161 -3.45 -4.76 -5.25
N GLU A 162 -4.70 -5.05 -4.92
CA GLU A 162 -5.79 -4.06 -4.94
C GLU A 162 -5.46 -2.88 -4.02
N THR A 163 -5.02 -3.16 -2.79
CA THR A 163 -4.57 -2.12 -1.85
C THR A 163 -3.51 -1.20 -2.46
N ILE A 164 -2.49 -1.78 -3.11
CA ILE A 164 -1.43 -0.99 -3.74
C ILE A 164 -1.98 -0.13 -4.89
N LEU A 165 -2.85 -0.71 -5.72
CA LEU A 165 -3.45 -0.03 -6.87
C LEU A 165 -4.45 1.06 -6.46
N MET A 166 -5.04 1.00 -5.27
CA MET A 166 -5.88 2.07 -4.73
C MET A 166 -5.11 3.40 -4.63
N GLY A 167 -3.81 3.35 -4.32
CA GLY A 167 -2.94 4.53 -4.38
C GLY A 167 -2.92 5.16 -5.77
N ASN A 168 -2.71 4.35 -6.81
CA ASN A 168 -2.72 4.82 -8.20
C ASN A 168 -4.09 5.39 -8.60
N LEU A 169 -5.18 4.74 -8.17
CA LEU A 169 -6.53 5.23 -8.43
C LEU A 169 -6.74 6.63 -7.84
N ALA A 170 -6.31 6.85 -6.60
CA ALA A 170 -6.41 8.15 -5.94
C ALA A 170 -5.55 9.22 -6.65
N LEU A 171 -4.30 8.89 -6.99
CA LEU A 171 -3.39 9.81 -7.69
C LEU A 171 -3.93 10.21 -9.08
N ARG A 172 -4.45 9.26 -9.85
CA ARG A 172 -5.03 9.54 -11.16
C ARG A 172 -6.30 10.37 -11.05
N SER A 173 -7.12 10.12 -10.04
CA SER A 173 -8.35 10.87 -9.79
C SER A 173 -8.09 12.31 -9.34
N TYR A 174 -6.96 12.55 -8.68
CA TYR A 174 -6.59 13.84 -8.10
C TYR A 174 -6.53 14.98 -9.13
N ASN A 175 -6.18 14.68 -10.37
CA ASN A 175 -6.05 15.66 -11.46
C ASN A 175 -7.25 15.72 -12.39
N ILE A 176 -8.34 14.99 -12.10
CA ILE A 176 -9.59 15.15 -12.86
C ILE A 176 -10.08 16.59 -12.70
N LYS A 177 -10.27 17.26 -13.82
CA LYS A 177 -10.80 18.63 -13.88
C LYS A 177 -12.30 18.57 -14.14
N ASP A 178 -13.00 19.56 -13.60
CA ASP A 178 -14.40 19.80 -13.95
C ASP A 178 -14.54 20.31 -15.39
N VAL A 179 -15.77 20.52 -15.84
CA VAL A 179 -16.08 21.03 -17.18
C VAL A 179 -15.54 22.43 -17.45
N THR A 180 -15.22 23.21 -16.42
CA THR A 180 -14.61 24.55 -16.55
C THR A 180 -13.10 24.50 -16.64
N GLY A 181 -12.48 23.36 -16.33
CA GLY A 181 -11.04 23.17 -16.25
C GLY A 181 -10.36 23.86 -15.06
N LYS A 182 -11.14 24.43 -14.15
CA LYS A 182 -10.63 25.25 -13.02
C LYS A 182 -10.70 24.55 -11.67
N GLN A 183 -11.60 23.59 -11.51
CA GLN A 183 -11.79 22.86 -10.27
C GLN A 183 -11.28 21.41 -10.41
N PHE A 184 -10.90 20.82 -9.30
CA PHE A 184 -10.38 19.45 -9.22
C PHE A 184 -11.28 18.61 -8.30
N PRO A 185 -12.44 18.16 -8.77
CA PRO A 185 -13.41 17.43 -7.93
C PRO A 185 -12.90 16.10 -7.39
N GLY A 186 -11.82 15.55 -7.97
CA GLY A 186 -11.16 14.34 -7.50
C GLY A 186 -10.24 14.53 -6.29
N ARG A 187 -9.98 15.78 -5.86
CA ARG A 187 -9.20 16.09 -4.65
C ARG A 187 -10.05 15.93 -3.39
N LYS A 188 -10.48 14.70 -3.16
CA LYS A 188 -11.33 14.30 -2.04
C LYS A 188 -11.06 12.87 -1.64
N LYS A 189 -11.59 12.49 -0.50
CA LYS A 189 -11.67 11.09 -0.09
C LYS A 189 -12.58 10.32 -1.05
N LEU A 190 -12.06 9.24 -1.62
CA LEU A 190 -12.80 8.30 -2.44
C LEU A 190 -13.27 7.13 -1.59
N LEU A 191 -14.53 6.76 -1.72
CA LEU A 191 -15.15 5.62 -1.01
C LEU A 191 -15.15 4.41 -1.94
N TRP A 192 -14.53 3.32 -1.49
CA TRP A 192 -14.33 2.11 -2.26
C TRP A 192 -15.30 1.00 -1.85
N ASP A 193 -15.99 0.44 -2.83
CA ASP A 193 -16.73 -0.81 -2.73
C ASP A 193 -15.91 -1.92 -3.37
N ALA A 194 -15.22 -2.70 -2.53
CA ALA A 194 -14.35 -3.78 -3.00
C ALA A 194 -15.14 -4.94 -3.63
N VAL A 195 -16.38 -5.16 -3.23
CA VAL A 195 -17.22 -6.25 -3.78
C VAL A 195 -17.58 -5.97 -5.23
N ASN A 196 -17.97 -4.73 -5.53
CA ASN A 196 -18.35 -4.29 -6.86
C ASN A 196 -17.19 -3.65 -7.64
N MET A 197 -16.01 -3.54 -7.02
CA MET A 197 -14.82 -2.86 -7.56
C MET A 197 -15.19 -1.47 -8.11
N LYS A 198 -15.75 -0.62 -7.26
CA LYS A 198 -16.28 0.68 -7.66
C LYS A 198 -16.04 1.78 -6.62
N ILE A 199 -15.66 2.97 -7.09
CA ILE A 199 -15.75 4.22 -6.32
C ILE A 199 -17.20 4.65 -6.29
N THR A 200 -17.77 4.84 -5.10
CA THR A 200 -19.22 5.09 -4.91
C THR A 200 -19.59 6.56 -4.82
N ASN A 201 -18.64 7.43 -4.51
CA ASN A 201 -18.89 8.86 -4.28
C ASN A 201 -18.26 9.79 -5.33
N PHE A 202 -17.65 9.23 -6.39
CA PHE A 202 -17.08 9.99 -7.50
C PHE A 202 -16.97 9.10 -8.74
N ASP A 203 -17.98 9.15 -9.59
CA ASP A 203 -18.15 8.20 -10.71
C ASP A 203 -17.04 8.33 -11.76
N GLU A 204 -16.54 9.55 -11.98
CA GLU A 204 -15.45 9.82 -12.93
C GLU A 204 -14.15 9.10 -12.59
N ALA A 205 -13.93 8.76 -11.31
CA ALA A 205 -12.77 7.98 -10.90
C ALA A 205 -12.82 6.52 -11.40
N ASN A 206 -14.02 6.00 -11.69
CA ASN A 206 -14.20 4.62 -12.12
C ASN A 206 -13.60 4.32 -13.50
N GLN A 207 -13.29 5.34 -14.32
CA GLN A 207 -12.56 5.16 -15.55
C GLN A 207 -11.15 4.55 -15.34
N PHE A 208 -10.59 4.67 -14.13
CA PHE A 208 -9.27 4.14 -13.80
C PHE A 208 -9.30 2.75 -13.16
N VAL A 209 -10.48 2.23 -12.84
CA VAL A 209 -10.64 0.91 -12.19
C VAL A 209 -10.42 -0.22 -13.20
N LYS A 210 -10.92 -0.05 -14.40
CA LYS A 210 -10.78 -1.06 -15.47
C LYS A 210 -10.05 -0.47 -16.66
N ARG A 211 -9.16 -1.28 -17.22
CA ARG A 211 -8.48 -0.94 -18.47
C ARG A 211 -9.38 -1.32 -19.64
N GLU A 212 -9.48 -0.46 -20.65
CA GLU A 212 -10.00 -0.86 -21.93
C GLU A 212 -8.97 -1.72 -22.66
N TYR A 213 -9.39 -2.93 -23.01
CA TYR A 213 -8.55 -3.84 -23.80
C TYR A 213 -8.77 -3.60 -25.29
N ARG A 214 -7.70 -3.68 -26.05
CA ARG A 214 -7.80 -3.66 -27.52
C ARG A 214 -8.72 -4.78 -28.02
N PRO A 215 -9.38 -4.62 -29.19
CA PRO A 215 -10.24 -5.65 -29.78
C PRO A 215 -9.54 -7.01 -29.84
N GLY A 216 -10.25 -8.07 -29.47
CA GLY A 216 -9.75 -9.44 -29.43
C GLY A 216 -8.94 -9.83 -28.17
N TRP A 217 -8.71 -8.90 -27.23
CA TRP A 217 -7.92 -9.16 -26.00
C TRP A 217 -8.76 -8.95 -24.74
N LYS A 218 -10.06 -9.09 -24.83
CA LYS A 218 -10.94 -9.01 -23.64
C LYS A 218 -10.74 -10.25 -22.76
N LEU A 219 -10.66 -10.03 -21.44
CA LEU A 219 -10.74 -11.13 -20.48
C LEU A 219 -12.13 -11.75 -20.57
N GLY A 220 -12.21 -13.06 -20.57
CA GLY A 220 -13.47 -13.82 -20.66
C GLY A 220 -14.26 -13.87 -19.34
N ILE A 221 -14.25 -12.77 -18.57
CA ILE A 221 -14.95 -12.59 -17.29
C ILE A 221 -15.99 -11.49 -17.42
#